data_e8b107905f3a3d56dda159390a372690
#
_entry.id   e8b107905f3a3d56dda159390a372690
#
_cell.length_a   1.000
_cell.length_b   1.000
_cell.length_c   1.000
_cell.angle_alpha   90.00
_cell.angle_beta   90.00
_cell.angle_gamma   90.00
#
_symmetry.space_group_name_H-M   'P 1'
#
loop_
_entity.id
_entity.type
_entity.pdbx_description
1 polymer ?
#
loop_
_entity_poly.entity_id
_entity_poly.type
_entity_poly.pdbx_seq_one_letter_code
_entity_poly.pdbx_strand_id
1 'polypeptide(L)'
;MIVIKHKYIAARGKGGIGKVAAIGKTIAHMKYIQNRPGEDKERGKGGREMFNDSEDRLSAKEMRKAIRELGNAKVIAHKLTLAPEVAPEDKKAFTRDVMKNLSRSKGLDLDWFAVEHNNTDHHHVHVVILGKDRNGSEVSLSLKDIEKAKEYGDRYLEKNHPREFEKAREAREEKEKERLELRKQEWKERNREGLELPWMKRGVIREQLEPYKEWRAKKDKEKEERAPRGDQAERPYHNDRIEAAGREWSRSNTLGE
;
A
#
# COMPACT_ATOMS: atom_id res chain seq x y z
N MET A 1 15.25 -5.62 4.50
CA MET A 1 13.92 -4.93 4.54
C MET A 1 12.80 -5.93 4.40
N ILE A 2 11.60 -5.51 4.80
CA ILE A 2 10.40 -6.32 4.58
C ILE A 2 9.60 -5.78 3.39
N VAL A 3 9.08 -6.67 2.56
CA VAL A 3 8.07 -6.35 1.54
C VAL A 3 6.70 -6.71 2.10
N ILE A 4 5.78 -5.74 2.13
CA ILE A 4 4.38 -5.99 2.52
C ILE A 4 3.49 -5.76 1.31
N LYS A 5 2.77 -6.80 0.90
CA LYS A 5 1.69 -6.69 -0.09
C LYS A 5 0.36 -6.61 0.63
N HIS A 6 -0.45 -5.60 0.33
CA HIS A 6 -1.78 -5.41 0.93
C HIS A 6 -2.88 -5.51 -0.11
N LYS A 7 -3.92 -6.26 0.20
CA LYS A 7 -5.20 -6.33 -0.54
C LYS A 7 -6.33 -6.44 0.49
N TYR A 8 -7.53 -6.04 0.11
CA TYR A 8 -8.71 -6.17 0.98
C TYR A 8 -9.89 -6.80 0.26
N ILE A 9 -10.85 -7.30 1.01
CA ILE A 9 -12.11 -7.84 0.53
C ILE A 9 -13.23 -6.97 1.09
N ALA A 10 -13.82 -6.12 0.24
CA ALA A 10 -14.90 -5.21 0.62
C ALA A 10 -16.27 -5.84 0.38
N ALA A 11 -17.16 -5.70 1.36
CA ALA A 11 -18.57 -6.05 1.21
C ALA A 11 -19.39 -4.90 0.63
N ARG A 12 -19.04 -3.65 0.98
CA ARG A 12 -19.73 -2.42 0.58
C ARG A 12 -18.75 -1.33 0.15
N GLY A 13 -19.25 -0.31 -0.53
CA GLY A 13 -18.44 0.79 -1.05
C GLY A 13 -17.76 0.46 -2.38
N LYS A 14 -16.73 1.23 -2.73
CA LYS A 14 -15.99 1.03 -3.99
C LYS A 14 -15.35 -0.37 -4.02
N GLY A 15 -15.71 -1.17 -5.02
CA GLY A 15 -15.23 -2.55 -5.17
C GLY A 15 -15.90 -3.56 -4.21
N GLY A 16 -16.99 -3.18 -3.53
CA GLY A 16 -17.79 -4.09 -2.71
C GLY A 16 -18.53 -5.13 -3.55
N ILE A 17 -18.46 -6.39 -3.12
CA ILE A 17 -19.05 -7.56 -3.84
C ILE A 17 -20.29 -8.13 -3.14
N GLY A 18 -20.81 -7.43 -2.13
CA GLY A 18 -21.88 -7.94 -1.28
C GLY A 18 -21.35 -8.77 -0.10
N LYS A 19 -22.11 -8.74 1.02
CA LYS A 19 -21.68 -9.34 2.30
C LYS A 19 -21.40 -10.84 2.18
N VAL A 20 -22.36 -11.58 1.63
CA VAL A 20 -22.28 -13.06 1.53
C VAL A 20 -21.10 -13.48 0.66
N ALA A 21 -20.93 -12.83 -0.50
CA ALA A 21 -19.82 -13.10 -1.40
C ALA A 21 -18.47 -12.74 -0.77
N ALA A 22 -18.39 -11.61 -0.02
CA ALA A 22 -17.17 -11.18 0.64
C ALA A 22 -16.75 -12.13 1.77
N ILE A 23 -17.72 -12.60 2.57
CA ILE A 23 -17.50 -13.65 3.60
C ILE A 23 -17.02 -14.95 2.92
N GLY A 24 -17.71 -15.40 1.87
CA GLY A 24 -17.34 -16.60 1.12
C GLY A 24 -15.92 -16.51 0.55
N LYS A 25 -15.56 -15.37 -0.04
CA LYS A 25 -14.21 -15.09 -0.56
C LYS A 25 -13.14 -15.07 0.52
N THR A 26 -13.45 -14.55 1.70
CA THR A 26 -12.53 -14.54 2.85
C THR A 26 -12.29 -15.96 3.37
N ILE A 27 -13.34 -16.76 3.52
CA ILE A 27 -13.23 -18.18 3.93
C ILE A 27 -12.46 -19.00 2.87
N ALA A 28 -12.73 -18.77 1.59
CA ALA A 28 -12.00 -19.42 0.52
C ALA A 28 -10.51 -19.06 0.54
N HIS A 29 -10.18 -17.79 0.80
CA HIS A 29 -8.80 -17.36 0.96
C HIS A 29 -8.12 -18.00 2.17
N MET A 30 -8.79 -18.05 3.33
CA MET A 30 -8.28 -18.75 4.50
C MET A 30 -7.94 -20.22 4.18
N LYS A 31 -8.88 -20.95 3.54
CA LYS A 31 -8.63 -22.33 3.11
C LYS A 31 -7.46 -22.43 2.13
N TYR A 32 -7.34 -21.48 1.21
CA TYR A 32 -6.26 -21.44 0.23
C TYR A 32 -4.89 -21.31 0.90
N ILE A 33 -4.70 -20.32 1.80
CA ILE A 33 -3.41 -20.12 2.47
C ILE A 33 -3.06 -21.30 3.41
N GLN A 34 -4.08 -21.95 4.01
CA GLN A 34 -3.89 -23.10 4.86
C GLN A 34 -3.52 -24.36 4.08
N ASN A 35 -4.11 -24.58 2.90
CA ASN A 35 -4.07 -25.86 2.21
C ASN A 35 -3.34 -25.84 0.85
N ARG A 36 -2.82 -24.68 0.41
CA ARG A 36 -2.06 -24.61 -0.84
C ARG A 36 -0.90 -25.61 -0.83
N PRO A 37 -0.77 -26.47 -1.86
CA PRO A 37 0.36 -27.39 -1.98
C PRO A 37 1.69 -26.62 -2.03
N GLY A 38 2.74 -27.20 -1.48
CA GLY A 38 4.09 -26.66 -1.45
C GLY A 38 5.04 -27.70 -0.88
N GLU A 39 6.35 -27.45 -0.94
CA GLU A 39 7.39 -28.33 -0.42
C GLU A 39 7.27 -28.58 1.10
N ASP A 40 6.79 -27.55 1.81
CA ASP A 40 6.58 -27.59 3.27
C ASP A 40 5.30 -28.34 3.68
N LYS A 41 4.56 -28.91 2.73
CA LYS A 41 3.33 -29.62 2.97
C LYS A 41 3.31 -30.97 2.27
N GLU A 42 3.36 -32.02 3.05
CA GLU A 42 3.13 -33.38 2.54
C GLU A 42 1.67 -33.53 2.05
N ARG A 43 1.49 -34.12 0.87
CA ARG A 43 0.17 -34.43 0.34
C ARG A 43 -0.59 -35.35 1.30
N GLY A 44 -1.81 -34.94 1.68
CA GLY A 44 -2.70 -35.76 2.51
C GLY A 44 -2.65 -35.52 4.02
N LYS A 45 -1.65 -34.84 4.55
CA LYS A 45 -1.61 -34.43 5.97
C LYS A 45 -2.13 -33.03 6.12
N GLY A 46 -3.13 -32.80 6.97
CA GLY A 46 -3.77 -31.52 7.38
C GLY A 46 -3.32 -30.20 6.76
N GLY A 47 -4.00 -29.12 7.03
CA GLY A 47 -3.54 -27.79 6.62
C GLY A 47 -2.40 -27.27 7.47
N ARG A 48 -1.69 -26.22 7.01
CA ARG A 48 -0.72 -25.48 7.83
C ARG A 48 -1.40 -24.92 9.07
N GLU A 49 -0.65 -24.80 10.15
CA GLU A 49 -1.14 -24.20 11.38
C GLU A 49 -1.46 -22.72 11.17
N MET A 50 -2.59 -22.30 11.71
CA MET A 50 -2.95 -20.90 11.83
C MET A 50 -2.62 -20.43 13.24
N PHE A 51 -2.08 -19.23 13.37
CA PHE A 51 -1.75 -18.60 14.64
C PHE A 51 -2.22 -17.16 14.72
N ASN A 52 -2.27 -16.61 15.92
CA ASN A 52 -2.53 -15.19 16.17
C ASN A 52 -1.56 -14.63 17.23
N ASP A 53 -1.99 -13.58 17.90
CA ASP A 53 -1.22 -12.92 18.97
C ASP A 53 -1.00 -13.80 20.21
N SER A 54 -1.94 -14.68 20.56
CA SER A 54 -1.95 -15.47 21.79
C SER A 54 -1.80 -16.97 21.54
N GLU A 55 -2.28 -17.48 20.41
CA GLU A 55 -2.36 -18.92 20.13
C GLU A 55 -1.51 -19.30 18.93
N ASP A 56 -0.78 -20.41 19.05
CA ASP A 56 0.03 -21.00 17.97
C ASP A 56 -0.75 -21.92 17.05
N ARG A 57 -1.93 -22.36 17.48
CA ARG A 57 -2.79 -23.30 16.75
C ARG A 57 -4.23 -22.90 16.84
N LEU A 58 -4.72 -22.19 15.85
CA LEU A 58 -6.11 -21.77 15.77
C LEU A 58 -6.99 -22.80 15.07
N SER A 59 -8.20 -22.97 15.58
CA SER A 59 -9.20 -23.81 14.94
C SER A 59 -9.77 -23.15 13.69
N ALA A 60 -9.63 -23.83 12.53
CA ALA A 60 -10.24 -23.36 11.28
C ALA A 60 -11.78 -23.24 11.36
N LYS A 61 -12.43 -23.98 12.27
CA LYS A 61 -13.87 -23.91 12.52
C LYS A 61 -14.22 -22.60 13.22
N GLU A 62 -13.46 -22.22 14.22
CA GLU A 62 -13.65 -20.96 14.98
C GLU A 62 -13.38 -19.74 14.10
N MET A 63 -12.30 -19.76 13.33
CA MET A 63 -12.02 -18.67 12.39
C MET A 63 -13.12 -18.49 11.34
N ARG A 64 -13.68 -19.58 10.82
CA ARG A 64 -14.85 -19.50 9.92
C ARG A 64 -16.07 -18.91 10.62
N LYS A 65 -16.27 -19.20 11.90
CA LYS A 65 -17.36 -18.63 12.70
C LYS A 65 -17.13 -17.13 12.87
N ALA A 66 -15.95 -16.71 13.32
CA ALA A 66 -15.58 -15.29 13.48
C ALA A 66 -15.77 -14.49 12.18
N ILE A 67 -15.32 -15.02 11.03
CA ILE A 67 -15.52 -14.37 9.73
C ILE A 67 -17.01 -14.20 9.39
N ARG A 68 -17.86 -15.17 9.71
CA ARG A 68 -19.31 -15.07 9.47
C ARG A 68 -20.01 -14.06 10.38
N GLU A 69 -19.49 -13.88 11.58
CA GLU A 69 -20.02 -12.98 12.61
C GLU A 69 -19.59 -11.51 12.43
N LEU A 70 -18.75 -11.19 11.43
CA LEU A 70 -18.31 -9.81 11.15
C LEU A 70 -19.44 -8.81 10.81
N GLY A 71 -20.67 -9.31 10.72
CA GLY A 71 -21.88 -8.49 10.66
C GLY A 71 -21.90 -7.51 9.49
N ASN A 72 -21.98 -6.21 9.78
CA ASN A 72 -22.13 -5.12 8.82
C ASN A 72 -20.83 -4.41 8.48
N ALA A 73 -19.67 -5.04 8.62
CA ALA A 73 -18.38 -4.45 8.23
C ALA A 73 -18.36 -4.04 6.75
N LYS A 74 -17.81 -2.86 6.45
CA LYS A 74 -17.61 -2.42 5.06
C LYS A 74 -16.56 -3.26 4.35
N VAL A 75 -15.47 -3.53 5.05
CA VAL A 75 -14.40 -4.46 4.65
C VAL A 75 -14.52 -5.70 5.51
N ILE A 76 -14.53 -6.89 4.90
CA ILE A 76 -14.59 -8.15 5.66
C ILE A 76 -13.21 -8.58 6.09
N ALA A 77 -12.19 -8.39 5.25
CA ALA A 77 -10.82 -8.72 5.60
C ALA A 77 -9.79 -7.88 4.86
N HIS A 78 -8.69 -7.56 5.52
CA HIS A 78 -7.44 -7.12 4.94
C HIS A 78 -6.50 -8.31 4.85
N LYS A 79 -5.85 -8.48 3.70
CA LYS A 79 -4.88 -9.55 3.43
C LYS A 79 -3.51 -8.91 3.32
N LEU A 80 -2.62 -9.28 4.20
CA LEU A 80 -1.22 -8.88 4.14
C LEU A 80 -0.36 -10.10 3.79
N THR A 81 0.69 -9.87 3.03
CA THR A 81 1.77 -10.85 2.87
C THR A 81 3.03 -10.17 3.37
N LEU A 82 3.59 -10.67 4.47
CA LEU A 82 4.83 -10.21 5.07
C LEU A 82 5.96 -11.06 4.49
N ALA A 83 6.82 -10.48 3.67
CA ALA A 83 7.96 -11.16 3.06
C ALA A 83 9.25 -10.44 3.47
N PRO A 84 9.87 -10.84 4.60
CA PRO A 84 11.15 -10.31 5.02
C PRO A 84 12.26 -10.80 4.11
N GLU A 85 13.21 -9.94 3.78
CA GLU A 85 14.41 -10.28 2.99
C GLU A 85 15.36 -11.19 3.77
N VAL A 86 15.46 -10.95 5.09
CA VAL A 86 16.14 -11.80 6.05
C VAL A 86 15.09 -12.66 6.71
N ALA A 87 15.22 -13.99 6.59
CA ALA A 87 14.28 -14.90 7.23
C ALA A 87 14.48 -14.88 8.76
N PRO A 88 13.51 -14.40 9.55
CA PRO A 88 13.62 -14.48 10.99
C PRO A 88 13.57 -15.93 11.45
N GLU A 89 14.34 -16.28 12.49
CA GLU A 89 14.31 -17.62 13.10
C GLU A 89 12.91 -17.97 13.58
N ASP A 90 12.26 -17.04 14.29
CA ASP A 90 10.87 -17.17 14.74
C ASP A 90 9.96 -16.20 13.94
N LYS A 91 9.31 -16.73 12.91
CA LYS A 91 8.36 -16.00 12.09
C LYS A 91 7.08 -15.63 12.82
N LYS A 92 6.68 -16.44 13.82
CA LYS A 92 5.49 -16.14 14.63
C LYS A 92 5.79 -14.95 15.53
N ALA A 93 6.92 -14.92 16.23
CA ALA A 93 7.34 -13.80 17.05
C ALA A 93 7.50 -12.51 16.22
N PHE A 94 8.14 -12.61 15.05
CA PHE A 94 8.25 -11.50 14.09
C PHE A 94 6.87 -10.95 13.69
N THR A 95 5.95 -11.82 13.28
CA THR A 95 4.60 -11.42 12.85
C THR A 95 3.82 -10.78 13.99
N ARG A 96 3.92 -11.35 15.20
CA ARG A 96 3.29 -10.81 16.41
C ARG A 96 3.81 -9.42 16.74
N ASP A 97 5.12 -9.19 16.64
CA ASP A 97 5.69 -7.87 16.90
C ASP A 97 5.18 -6.82 15.91
N VAL A 98 5.20 -7.13 14.61
CA VAL A 98 4.67 -6.25 13.57
C VAL A 98 3.19 -5.93 13.81
N MET A 99 2.37 -6.95 14.09
CA MET A 99 0.94 -6.78 14.30
C MET A 99 0.62 -6.03 15.59
N LYS A 100 1.35 -6.27 16.67
CA LYS A 100 1.24 -5.55 17.94
C LYS A 100 1.53 -4.06 17.77
N ASN A 101 2.60 -3.73 17.05
CA ASN A 101 2.96 -2.33 16.80
C ASN A 101 1.95 -1.65 15.86
N LEU A 102 1.43 -2.38 14.85
CA LEU A 102 0.37 -1.87 13.98
C LEU A 102 -0.92 -1.61 14.78
N SER A 103 -1.37 -2.55 15.63
CA SER A 103 -2.50 -2.38 16.54
C SER A 103 -2.35 -1.11 17.38
N ARG A 104 -1.20 -0.95 18.04
CA ARG A 104 -0.91 0.23 18.88
C ARG A 104 -0.97 1.53 18.08
N SER A 105 -0.37 1.56 16.89
CA SER A 105 -0.34 2.78 16.07
C SER A 105 -1.71 3.17 15.54
N LYS A 106 -2.63 2.19 15.42
CA LYS A 106 -4.03 2.41 15.03
C LYS A 106 -4.93 2.73 16.22
N GLY A 107 -4.51 2.43 17.45
CA GLY A 107 -5.39 2.48 18.62
C GLY A 107 -6.53 1.46 18.56
N LEU A 108 -6.35 0.34 17.86
CA LEU A 108 -7.33 -0.71 17.63
C LEU A 108 -6.82 -2.05 18.18
N ASP A 109 -7.69 -2.85 18.76
CA ASP A 109 -7.37 -4.23 19.14
C ASP A 109 -7.65 -5.16 17.94
N LEU A 110 -6.69 -5.19 17.01
CA LEU A 110 -6.86 -5.91 15.74
C LEU A 110 -7.08 -7.39 15.96
N ASP A 111 -8.16 -7.92 15.39
CA ASP A 111 -8.41 -9.34 15.31
C ASP A 111 -7.83 -9.91 14.01
N TRP A 112 -6.89 -10.85 14.13
CA TRP A 112 -6.14 -11.34 12.98
C TRP A 112 -5.70 -12.79 13.19
N PHE A 113 -5.45 -13.46 12.08
CA PHE A 113 -4.76 -14.76 12.05
C PHE A 113 -3.75 -14.80 10.93
N ALA A 114 -2.76 -15.68 11.06
CA ALA A 114 -1.69 -15.81 10.09
C ALA A 114 -1.34 -17.26 9.81
N VAL A 115 -0.71 -17.49 8.66
CA VAL A 115 -0.20 -18.79 8.21
C VAL A 115 1.19 -18.58 7.63
N GLU A 116 2.16 -19.37 8.08
CA GLU A 116 3.51 -19.38 7.51
C GLU A 116 3.55 -20.20 6.22
N HIS A 117 4.29 -19.65 5.24
CA HIS A 117 4.61 -20.35 4.00
C HIS A 117 6.12 -20.42 3.82
N ASN A 118 6.65 -21.66 3.74
CA ASN A 118 8.07 -21.96 3.57
C ASN A 118 8.36 -22.62 2.22
N ASN A 119 7.41 -22.56 1.29
CA ASN A 119 7.40 -23.33 0.06
C ASN A 119 7.96 -22.58 -1.16
N THR A 120 8.70 -21.52 -0.95
CA THR A 120 9.39 -20.75 -1.99
C THR A 120 10.73 -20.30 -1.43
N ASP A 121 11.69 -19.98 -2.30
CA ASP A 121 12.97 -19.36 -1.93
C ASP A 121 12.81 -18.12 -1.07
N HIS A 122 11.61 -17.50 -1.12
CA HIS A 122 11.22 -16.36 -0.31
C HIS A 122 10.18 -16.78 0.73
N HIS A 123 10.65 -17.04 1.94
CA HIS A 123 9.77 -17.28 3.09
C HIS A 123 8.85 -16.09 3.34
N HIS A 124 7.56 -16.35 3.56
CA HIS A 124 6.59 -15.29 3.81
C HIS A 124 5.47 -15.77 4.73
N VAL A 125 4.83 -14.80 5.39
CA VAL A 125 3.68 -15.04 6.25
C VAL A 125 2.46 -14.36 5.65
N HIS A 126 1.38 -15.11 5.48
CA HIS A 126 0.08 -14.55 5.15
C HIS A 126 -0.66 -14.17 6.40
N VAL A 127 -1.01 -12.89 6.54
CA VAL A 127 -1.82 -12.37 7.64
C VAL A 127 -3.17 -11.94 7.10
N VAL A 128 -4.22 -12.34 7.79
CA VAL A 128 -5.60 -11.90 7.52
C VAL A 128 -6.10 -11.14 8.74
N ILE A 129 -6.33 -9.84 8.59
CA ILE A 129 -6.91 -8.98 9.62
C ILE A 129 -8.40 -8.88 9.34
N LEU A 130 -9.23 -9.15 10.33
CA LEU A 130 -10.66 -9.05 10.21
C LEU A 130 -11.10 -7.58 10.07
N GLY A 131 -12.20 -7.36 9.39
CA GLY A 131 -12.70 -6.01 9.10
C GLY A 131 -13.29 -5.27 10.28
N LYS A 132 -13.39 -5.94 11.44
CA LYS A 132 -13.67 -5.35 12.76
C LYS A 132 -12.60 -5.80 13.74
N ASP A 133 -12.25 -4.91 14.64
CA ASP A 133 -11.42 -5.23 15.78
C ASP A 133 -12.22 -6.00 16.86
N ARG A 134 -11.56 -6.46 17.91
CA ARG A 134 -12.22 -7.21 19.02
C ARG A 134 -13.28 -6.40 19.76
N ASN A 135 -13.21 -5.07 19.68
CA ASN A 135 -14.18 -4.15 20.27
C ASN A 135 -15.34 -3.81 19.30
N GLY A 136 -15.37 -4.39 18.11
CA GLY A 136 -16.39 -4.16 17.08
C GLY A 136 -16.19 -2.92 16.21
N SER A 137 -15.08 -2.18 16.37
CA SER A 137 -14.74 -1.01 15.57
C SER A 137 -14.30 -1.41 14.16
N GLU A 138 -14.67 -0.64 13.13
CA GLU A 138 -14.27 -0.93 11.76
C GLU A 138 -12.76 -0.72 11.56
N VAL A 139 -12.09 -1.73 11.01
CA VAL A 139 -10.68 -1.68 10.66
C VAL A 139 -10.52 -1.13 9.26
N SER A 140 -9.71 -0.07 9.13
CA SER A 140 -9.29 0.50 7.85
C SER A 140 -7.79 0.65 7.83
N LEU A 141 -7.13 0.15 6.79
CA LEU A 141 -5.68 0.27 6.60
C LEU A 141 -5.38 1.17 5.41
N SER A 142 -4.68 2.25 5.66
CA SER A 142 -4.15 3.18 4.66
C SER A 142 -2.75 2.75 4.18
N LEU A 143 -2.26 3.40 3.12
CA LEU A 143 -0.87 3.21 2.68
C LEU A 143 0.14 3.57 3.78
N LYS A 144 -0.13 4.62 4.54
CA LYS A 144 0.72 5.03 5.69
C LYS A 144 0.79 3.95 6.77
N ASP A 145 -0.32 3.24 7.02
CA ASP A 145 -0.33 2.13 7.99
C ASP A 145 0.53 0.96 7.49
N ILE A 146 0.52 0.70 6.19
CA ILE A 146 1.37 -0.34 5.57
C ILE A 146 2.86 0.06 5.61
N GLU A 147 3.17 1.34 5.38
CA GLU A 147 4.54 1.85 5.51
C GLU A 147 5.05 1.72 6.96
N LYS A 148 4.25 2.09 7.95
CA LYS A 148 4.58 1.87 9.36
C LYS A 148 4.78 0.39 9.69
N ALA A 149 3.93 -0.50 9.15
CA ALA A 149 4.09 -1.93 9.35
C ALA A 149 5.44 -2.44 8.78
N LYS A 150 5.90 -1.89 7.64
CA LYS A 150 7.24 -2.18 7.11
C LYS A 150 8.34 -1.69 8.07
N GLU A 151 8.22 -0.46 8.55
CA GLU A 151 9.19 0.08 9.52
C GLU A 151 9.28 -0.77 10.80
N TYR A 152 8.16 -1.28 11.30
CA TYR A 152 8.14 -2.18 12.45
C TYR A 152 8.83 -3.51 12.15
N GLY A 153 8.58 -4.07 10.97
CA GLY A 153 9.25 -5.29 10.53
C GLY A 153 10.76 -5.10 10.34
N ASP A 154 11.17 -4.01 9.72
CA ASP A 154 12.59 -3.67 9.54
C ASP A 154 13.29 -3.47 10.89
N ARG A 155 12.66 -2.77 11.83
CA ARG A 155 13.18 -2.58 13.19
C ARG A 155 13.35 -3.89 13.96
N TYR A 156 12.39 -4.82 13.79
CA TYR A 156 12.50 -6.14 14.39
C TYR A 156 13.71 -6.90 13.83
N LEU A 157 13.88 -6.90 12.50
CA LEU A 157 14.99 -7.59 11.83
C LEU A 157 16.34 -6.96 12.19
N GLU A 158 16.45 -5.64 12.19
CA GLU A 158 17.66 -4.93 12.58
C GLU A 158 18.08 -5.25 14.03
N LYS A 159 17.10 -5.33 14.94
CA LYS A 159 17.35 -5.64 16.35
C LYS A 159 17.77 -7.10 16.57
N ASN A 160 17.10 -8.05 15.91
CA ASN A 160 17.28 -9.49 16.20
C ASN A 160 18.26 -10.19 15.24
N HIS A 161 18.47 -9.62 14.05
CA HIS A 161 19.33 -10.16 12.98
C HIS A 161 20.23 -9.07 12.38
N PRO A 162 21.01 -8.31 13.19
CA PRO A 162 21.70 -7.11 12.72
C PRO A 162 22.69 -7.36 11.59
N ARG A 163 23.45 -8.46 11.65
CA ARG A 163 24.47 -8.79 10.63
C ARG A 163 23.86 -9.15 9.28
N GLU A 164 22.83 -9.98 9.29
CA GLU A 164 22.10 -10.38 8.10
C GLU A 164 21.33 -9.21 7.48
N PHE A 165 20.75 -8.39 8.33
CA PHE A 165 20.01 -7.19 7.92
C PHE A 165 20.93 -6.17 7.24
N GLU A 166 22.12 -5.94 7.81
CA GLU A 166 23.13 -5.05 7.22
C GLU A 166 23.60 -5.55 5.85
N LYS A 167 23.97 -6.83 5.74
CA LYS A 167 24.37 -7.44 4.47
C LYS A 167 23.26 -7.33 3.41
N ALA A 168 22.00 -7.56 3.79
CA ALA A 168 20.86 -7.42 2.88
C ALA A 168 20.65 -5.97 2.46
N ARG A 169 20.92 -5.00 3.33
CA ARG A 169 20.85 -3.57 3.03
C ARG A 169 21.93 -3.18 2.01
N GLU A 170 23.19 -3.56 2.27
CA GLU A 170 24.31 -3.30 1.36
C GLU A 170 24.08 -3.90 -0.03
N ALA A 171 23.69 -5.18 -0.08
CA ALA A 171 23.39 -5.86 -1.35
C ALA A 171 22.26 -5.21 -2.16
N ARG A 172 21.30 -4.58 -1.48
CA ARG A 172 20.23 -3.85 -2.14
C ARG A 172 20.70 -2.51 -2.66
N GLU A 173 21.47 -1.77 -1.88
CA GLU A 173 22.06 -0.50 -2.31
C GLU A 173 22.94 -0.68 -3.55
N GLU A 174 23.70 -1.77 -3.59
CA GLU A 174 24.51 -2.13 -4.74
C GLU A 174 23.65 -2.42 -5.98
N LYS A 175 22.62 -3.28 -5.85
CA LYS A 175 21.67 -3.57 -6.94
C LYS A 175 20.92 -2.32 -7.41
N GLU A 176 20.59 -1.41 -6.52
CA GLU A 176 19.92 -0.14 -6.88
C GLU A 176 20.86 0.77 -7.66
N LYS A 177 22.14 0.86 -7.26
CA LYS A 177 23.17 1.59 -8.00
C LYS A 177 23.36 1.01 -9.40
N GLU A 178 23.50 -0.30 -9.51
CA GLU A 178 23.62 -1.01 -10.79
C GLU A 178 22.40 -0.75 -11.69
N ARG A 179 21.20 -0.87 -11.15
CA ARG A 179 19.95 -0.59 -11.88
C ARG A 179 19.87 0.86 -12.35
N LEU A 180 20.35 1.79 -11.53
CA LEU A 180 20.38 3.22 -11.89
C LEU A 180 21.36 3.50 -13.03
N GLU A 181 22.55 2.89 -12.99
CA GLU A 181 23.55 3.02 -14.05
C GLU A 181 23.05 2.39 -15.35
N LEU A 182 22.44 1.22 -15.31
CA LEU A 182 21.83 0.59 -16.49
C LEU A 182 20.75 1.50 -17.12
N ARG A 183 19.86 2.07 -16.30
CA ARG A 183 18.85 3.03 -16.78
C ARG A 183 19.46 4.27 -17.41
N LYS A 184 20.57 4.78 -16.86
CA LYS A 184 21.30 5.91 -17.46
C LYS A 184 21.91 5.54 -18.81
N GLN A 185 22.46 4.32 -18.93
CA GLN A 185 23.01 3.82 -20.18
C GLN A 185 21.92 3.67 -21.25
N GLU A 186 20.81 3.00 -20.92
CA GLU A 186 19.66 2.85 -21.81
C GLU A 186 19.05 4.21 -22.25
N TRP A 187 19.05 5.18 -21.34
CA TRP A 187 18.60 6.54 -21.66
C TRP A 187 19.54 7.24 -22.63
N LYS A 188 20.89 7.10 -22.43
CA LYS A 188 21.90 7.66 -23.32
C LYS A 188 21.81 7.02 -24.70
N GLU A 189 21.67 5.70 -24.80
CA GLU A 189 21.52 4.97 -26.06
C GLU A 189 20.26 5.41 -26.82
N ARG A 190 19.10 5.43 -26.17
CA ARG A 190 17.85 5.92 -26.78
C ARG A 190 17.94 7.35 -27.28
N ASN A 191 18.59 8.23 -26.53
CA ASN A 191 18.76 9.62 -26.95
C ASN A 191 19.84 9.76 -28.01
N ARG A 192 20.83 8.89 -28.05
CA ARG A 192 21.83 8.83 -29.10
C ARG A 192 21.21 8.39 -30.41
N GLU A 193 20.39 7.36 -30.41
CA GLU A 193 19.61 6.92 -31.56
C GLU A 193 18.58 7.97 -31.99
N GLY A 194 17.95 8.64 -31.03
CA GLY A 194 17.00 9.74 -31.27
C GLY A 194 17.66 11.00 -31.83
N LEU A 195 18.95 11.26 -31.54
CA LEU A 195 19.74 12.35 -32.14
C LEU A 195 20.19 12.02 -33.57
N GLU A 196 20.15 10.77 -33.98
CA GLU A 196 20.39 10.30 -35.35
C GLU A 196 19.09 10.12 -36.16
N LEU A 197 18.01 10.84 -35.81
CA LEU A 197 16.80 10.83 -36.64
C LEU A 197 17.15 11.16 -38.11
N PRO A 198 16.58 10.46 -39.12
CA PRO A 198 16.91 10.59 -40.52
C PRO A 198 16.81 12.03 -41.07
N TRP A 199 16.10 12.89 -40.42
CA TRP A 199 15.93 14.29 -40.73
C TRP A 199 17.08 15.20 -40.23
N MET A 200 17.88 14.77 -39.23
CA MET A 200 19.11 15.48 -38.83
C MET A 200 20.25 15.25 -39.80
N LYS A 201 20.24 14.17 -40.59
CA LYS A 201 21.23 13.87 -41.62
C LYS A 201 21.05 14.70 -42.89
N ARG A 202 19.92 15.39 -43.05
CA ARG A 202 19.69 16.30 -44.17
C ARG A 202 19.62 17.72 -43.62
N GLY A 203 20.55 18.60 -44.06
CA GLY A 203 20.63 20.00 -43.66
C GLY A 203 19.40 20.88 -44.00
N VAL A 204 18.20 20.25 -44.07
CA VAL A 204 16.94 20.82 -44.56
C VAL A 204 16.11 21.52 -43.47
N ILE A 205 16.50 21.41 -42.18
CA ILE A 205 15.55 21.78 -41.11
C ILE A 205 15.81 23.15 -40.51
N ARG A 206 16.90 23.79 -40.79
CA ARG A 206 17.10 25.15 -40.27
C ARG A 206 16.05 26.11 -40.82
N GLU A 207 15.69 25.96 -42.10
CA GLU A 207 14.67 26.79 -42.75
C GLU A 207 13.22 26.45 -42.33
N GLN A 208 12.94 25.21 -41.97
CA GLN A 208 11.58 24.80 -41.55
C GLN A 208 11.26 25.08 -40.08
N LEU A 209 12.28 25.30 -39.24
CA LEU A 209 12.10 25.66 -37.84
C LEU A 209 11.92 27.16 -37.59
N GLU A 210 12.30 28.01 -38.54
CA GLU A 210 12.13 29.47 -38.41
C GLU A 210 10.64 29.88 -38.26
N PRO A 211 9.69 29.36 -39.08
CA PRO A 211 8.27 29.67 -38.90
C PRO A 211 7.69 29.20 -37.57
N TYR A 212 8.23 28.07 -37.02
CA TYR A 212 7.80 27.59 -35.70
C TYR A 212 8.36 28.44 -34.58
N LYS A 213 9.59 28.91 -34.68
CA LYS A 213 10.18 29.82 -33.68
C LYS A 213 9.49 31.18 -33.69
N GLU A 214 9.16 31.71 -34.86
CA GLU A 214 8.37 32.93 -35.00
C GLU A 214 6.96 32.78 -34.44
N TRP A 215 6.28 31.68 -34.74
CA TRP A 215 4.98 31.37 -34.22
C TRP A 215 5.00 31.25 -32.66
N ARG A 216 6.00 30.57 -32.11
CA ARG A 216 6.19 30.42 -30.68
C ARG A 216 6.48 31.76 -29.99
N ALA A 217 7.37 32.56 -30.54
CA ALA A 217 7.66 33.91 -30.04
C ALA A 217 6.44 34.83 -30.09
N LYS A 218 5.60 34.72 -31.12
CA LYS A 218 4.33 35.43 -31.22
C LYS A 218 3.34 34.98 -30.16
N LYS A 219 3.26 33.66 -29.88
CA LYS A 219 2.39 33.11 -28.83
C LYS A 219 2.84 33.51 -27.42
N ASP A 220 4.13 33.56 -27.19
CA ASP A 220 4.67 33.98 -25.89
C ASP A 220 4.42 35.49 -25.66
N LYS A 221 4.55 36.33 -26.69
CA LYS A 221 4.14 37.77 -26.65
C LYS A 221 2.64 37.95 -26.39
N GLU A 222 1.79 37.20 -27.12
CA GLU A 222 0.33 37.23 -26.88
C GLU A 222 -0.05 36.81 -25.47
N LYS A 223 0.76 35.93 -24.85
CA LYS A 223 0.55 35.48 -23.48
C LYS A 223 1.01 36.53 -22.45
N GLU A 224 2.09 37.23 -22.72
CA GLU A 224 2.56 38.36 -21.92
C GLU A 224 1.61 39.54 -21.99
N GLU A 225 1.09 39.85 -23.18
CA GLU A 225 0.11 40.94 -23.38
C GLU A 225 -1.28 40.63 -22.75
N ARG A 226 -1.65 39.34 -22.64
CA ARG A 226 -2.87 38.87 -21.98
C ARG A 226 -2.74 38.68 -20.47
N ALA A 227 -1.53 38.70 -19.92
CA ALA A 227 -1.33 38.71 -18.48
C ALA A 227 -1.92 40.03 -17.94
N PRO A 228 -2.88 39.98 -17.00
CA PRO A 228 -3.40 41.19 -16.42
C PRO A 228 -2.23 41.93 -15.76
N ARG A 229 -2.01 43.19 -16.16
CA ARG A 229 -1.07 44.07 -15.47
C ARG A 229 -1.48 44.08 -14.01
N GLY A 230 -0.60 43.54 -13.16
CA GLY A 230 -0.87 43.30 -11.77
C GLY A 230 -1.23 44.60 -11.05
N ASP A 231 -2.46 44.72 -10.67
CA ASP A 231 -2.79 45.42 -9.48
C ASP A 231 -2.45 44.54 -8.31
N GLN A 232 -1.49 44.99 -7.51
CA GLN A 232 -1.19 44.42 -6.21
C GLN A 232 -2.38 44.70 -5.29
N ALA A 233 -3.42 43.91 -5.41
CA ALA A 233 -4.45 43.80 -4.40
C ALA A 233 -4.27 42.44 -3.75
N GLU A 234 -3.76 42.47 -2.53
CA GLU A 234 -3.77 41.33 -1.60
C GLU A 234 -5.16 40.70 -1.63
N ARG A 235 -5.28 39.49 -2.13
CA ARG A 235 -6.50 38.71 -1.98
C ARG A 235 -6.53 38.21 -0.53
N PRO A 236 -7.48 38.66 0.30
CA PRO A 236 -7.65 38.08 1.61
C PRO A 236 -8.03 36.62 1.44
N TYR A 237 -7.37 35.80 2.19
CA TYR A 237 -7.65 34.37 2.32
C TYR A 237 -9.13 34.20 2.68
N HIS A 238 -9.84 33.48 1.82
CA HIS A 238 -11.29 33.30 1.90
C HIS A 238 -11.65 32.38 3.07
N ASN A 239 -11.78 32.98 4.27
CA ASN A 239 -12.28 32.31 5.48
C ASN A 239 -13.80 32.50 5.66
N ASP A 240 -14.46 33.20 4.73
CA ASP A 240 -15.86 33.63 4.88
C ASP A 240 -16.89 32.52 4.64
N ARG A 241 -16.48 31.36 4.12
CA ARG A 241 -17.40 30.23 3.92
C ARG A 241 -17.67 29.39 5.18
N ILE A 242 -16.78 29.47 6.17
CA ILE A 242 -16.95 28.71 7.43
C ILE A 242 -17.83 29.49 8.40
N GLU A 243 -17.77 30.82 8.39
CA GLU A 243 -18.60 31.65 9.27
C GLU A 243 -20.05 31.80 8.80
N ALA A 244 -20.32 31.70 7.49
CA ALA A 244 -21.69 31.72 6.97
C ALA A 244 -22.45 30.42 7.33
N ALA A 245 -21.80 29.26 7.26
CA ALA A 245 -22.40 27.96 7.65
C ALA A 245 -22.67 27.87 9.15
N GLY A 246 -21.84 28.48 9.99
CA GLY A 246 -22.03 28.53 11.44
C GLY A 246 -23.22 29.42 11.87
N ARG A 247 -23.56 30.45 11.11
CA ARG A 247 -24.71 31.34 11.42
C ARG A 247 -26.06 30.79 10.98
N GLU A 248 -26.12 29.96 9.96
CA GLU A 248 -27.35 29.23 9.59
C GLU A 248 -27.69 28.12 10.56
N TRP A 249 -26.67 27.42 11.09
CA TRP A 249 -26.90 26.33 12.07
C TRP A 249 -27.39 26.82 13.43
N SER A 250 -27.00 28.04 13.84
CA SER A 250 -27.46 28.67 15.09
C SER A 250 -28.89 29.22 15.01
N ARG A 251 -29.40 29.50 13.79
CA ARG A 251 -30.79 30.00 13.61
C ARG A 251 -31.83 28.89 13.51
N SER A 252 -31.44 27.65 13.19
CA SER A 252 -32.37 26.54 13.08
C SER A 252 -32.62 25.82 14.42
N ASN A 253 -31.83 26.11 15.46
CA ASN A 253 -31.97 25.45 16.77
C ASN A 253 -32.66 26.33 17.86
N THR A 254 -33.20 27.50 17.51
CA THR A 254 -33.89 28.40 18.47
C THR A 254 -35.39 28.52 18.23
N LEU A 255 -35.98 27.67 17.39
CA LEU A 255 -37.43 27.62 17.19
C LEU A 255 -37.91 26.19 17.38
N GLY A 256 -38.06 25.78 18.62
CA GLY A 256 -38.63 24.50 19.05
C GLY A 256 -38.76 24.40 20.57
N GLU A 257 -39.59 25.27 21.14
CA GLU A 257 -40.35 25.03 22.35
C GLU A 257 -41.81 24.92 21.98
#